data_d054350504e54a1e99da2d4b1f350b7b
#
_entry.id   d054350504e54a1e99da2d4b1f350b7b
#
_cell.length_a   1.000
_cell.length_b   1.000
_cell.length_c   1.000
_cell.angle_alpha   90.00
_cell.angle_beta   90.00
_cell.angle_gamma   90.00
#
_symmetry.space_group_name_H-M   'P 1'
#
loop_
_entity.id
_entity.type
_entity.pdbx_description
1 polymer ?
#
loop_
_entity_poly.entity_id
_entity_poly.type
_entity_poly.pdbx_seq_one_letter_code
_entity_poly.pdbx_strand_id
1 'polypeptide(L)'
;MTERVNQHRFATRAVHAGQEPDAATGAINTPVFASSTFVMDEPGPGTRGYVYGRVGNPTRTAYEECVSALEGGTRSIAFASGLAAAASLLDTL
;
A
#
# COMPACT_ATOMS: atom_id res chain seq x y z
N MET A 1 9.98 -7.90 -8.28
CA MET A 1 9.86 -8.39 -6.88
C MET A 1 8.50 -8.97 -6.54
N THR A 2 7.42 -8.33 -6.98
CA THR A 2 6.06 -8.83 -6.74
C THR A 2 5.85 -10.26 -7.24
N GLU A 3 6.33 -10.58 -8.45
CA GLU A 3 6.25 -11.93 -9.01
C GLU A 3 7.00 -12.96 -8.17
N ARG A 4 8.22 -12.59 -7.71
CA ARG A 4 9.01 -13.46 -6.84
C ARG A 4 8.27 -13.71 -5.53
N VAL A 5 7.70 -12.67 -4.92
CA VAL A 5 6.96 -12.78 -3.67
C VAL A 5 5.74 -13.68 -3.84
N ASN A 6 5.02 -13.54 -4.97
CA ASN A 6 3.83 -14.34 -5.24
C ASN A 6 4.13 -15.84 -5.44
N GLN A 7 5.38 -16.19 -5.72
CA GLN A 7 5.82 -17.60 -5.82
C GLN A 7 6.13 -18.21 -4.45
N HIS A 8 6.23 -17.39 -3.40
CA HIS A 8 6.51 -17.85 -2.06
C HIS A 8 5.27 -18.43 -1.39
N ARG A 9 5.48 -19.22 -0.34
CA ARG A 9 4.39 -19.73 0.48
C ARG A 9 3.72 -18.57 1.23
N PHE A 10 2.52 -18.81 1.71
CA PHE A 10 1.71 -17.81 2.41
C PHE A 10 2.46 -17.09 3.53
N ALA A 11 3.13 -17.83 4.42
CA ALA A 11 3.85 -17.23 5.53
C ALA A 11 4.97 -16.29 5.07
N THR A 12 5.70 -16.67 4.01
CA THR A 12 6.75 -15.83 3.46
C THR A 12 6.17 -14.56 2.82
N ARG A 13 5.05 -14.70 2.12
CA ARG A 13 4.35 -13.54 1.55
C ARG A 13 3.86 -12.59 2.63
N ALA A 14 3.37 -13.12 3.76
CA ALA A 14 2.89 -12.30 4.86
C ALA A 14 4.00 -11.40 5.43
N VAL A 15 5.25 -11.86 5.37
CA VAL A 15 6.41 -11.10 5.88
C VAL A 15 6.97 -10.13 4.85
N HIS A 16 6.98 -10.51 3.58
CA HIS A 16 7.73 -9.77 2.55
C HIS A 16 6.88 -8.98 1.56
N ALA A 17 5.65 -9.41 1.29
CA ALA A 17 4.83 -8.76 0.25
C ALA A 17 4.52 -7.31 0.61
N GLY A 18 4.81 -6.40 -0.32
CA GLY A 18 4.58 -4.96 -0.14
C GLY A 18 5.56 -4.29 0.82
N GLN A 19 6.55 -5.03 1.35
CA GLN A 19 7.46 -4.56 2.39
C GLN A 19 8.92 -4.64 1.95
N GLU A 20 9.24 -4.06 0.81
CA GLU A 20 10.63 -3.94 0.38
C GLU A 20 11.39 -3.00 1.31
N PRO A 21 12.70 -3.24 1.55
CA PRO A 21 13.51 -2.31 2.33
C PRO A 21 13.40 -0.90 1.78
N ASP A 22 13.33 0.08 2.69
CA ASP A 22 13.21 1.48 2.30
C ASP A 22 14.40 1.92 1.45
N ALA A 23 14.13 2.50 0.29
CA ALA A 23 15.17 2.89 -0.67
C ALA A 23 16.11 3.96 -0.11
N ALA A 24 15.62 4.85 0.74
CA ALA A 24 16.42 5.94 1.28
C ALA A 24 17.29 5.52 2.45
N THR A 25 16.80 4.63 3.31
CA THR A 25 17.44 4.29 4.58
C THR A 25 17.85 2.82 4.71
N GLY A 26 17.30 1.95 3.88
CA GLY A 26 17.49 0.51 3.99
C GLY A 26 16.68 -0.13 5.12
N ALA A 27 15.72 0.58 5.69
CA ALA A 27 14.91 0.05 6.78
C ALA A 27 14.18 -1.22 6.32
N ILE A 28 14.29 -2.29 7.11
CA ILE A 28 13.69 -3.58 6.77
C ILE A 28 12.17 -3.53 6.94
N ASN A 29 11.70 -2.98 8.05
CA ASN A 29 10.27 -2.80 8.28
C ASN A 29 9.79 -1.55 7.56
N THR A 30 8.55 -1.58 7.07
CA THR A 30 7.95 -0.43 6.41
C THR A 30 7.89 0.75 7.38
N PRO A 31 8.49 1.90 7.02
CA PRO A 31 8.38 3.10 7.84
C PRO A 31 6.93 3.56 8.01
N VAL A 32 6.63 4.15 9.15
CA VAL A 32 5.33 4.78 9.39
C VAL A 32 5.39 6.22 8.90
N PHE A 33 4.69 6.51 7.82
CA PHE A 33 4.62 7.86 7.24
C PHE A 33 3.44 8.61 7.86
N ALA A 34 3.74 9.42 8.87
CA ALA A 34 2.73 10.27 9.48
C ALA A 34 2.53 11.58 8.71
N SER A 35 3.20 11.73 7.57
CA SER A 35 3.18 12.95 6.76
C SER A 35 1.83 13.14 6.09
N SER A 36 1.36 14.40 6.07
CA SER A 36 0.13 14.76 5.39
C SER A 36 0.35 15.15 3.94
N THR A 37 1.46 15.85 3.65
CA THR A 37 1.73 16.42 2.33
C THR A 37 3.06 15.91 1.80
N PHE A 38 3.11 15.64 0.51
CA PHE A 38 4.32 15.16 -0.16
C PHE A 38 4.77 16.17 -1.22
N VAL A 39 6.09 16.24 -1.44
CA VAL A 39 6.67 17.14 -2.43
C VAL A 39 6.22 16.74 -3.84
N MET A 40 5.83 17.73 -4.61
CA MET A 40 5.54 17.58 -6.03
C MET A 40 6.60 18.34 -6.82
N ASP A 41 7.27 17.66 -7.73
CA ASP A 41 8.29 18.29 -8.57
C ASP A 41 7.67 19.19 -9.62
N GLU A 42 6.41 18.89 -10.02
CA GLU A 42 5.64 19.68 -10.98
C GLU A 42 4.19 19.80 -10.50
N PRO A 43 3.45 20.86 -10.92
CA PRO A 43 2.02 20.97 -10.64
C PRO A 43 1.25 19.81 -11.27
N GLY A 44 0.22 19.32 -10.55
CA GLY A 44 -0.63 18.24 -11.03
C GLY A 44 -0.49 16.99 -10.19
N PRO A 45 -0.84 15.81 -10.71
CA PRO A 45 -0.67 14.55 -9.98
C PRO A 45 0.78 14.38 -9.53
N GLY A 46 0.99 13.92 -8.30
CA GLY A 46 2.32 13.81 -7.71
C GLY A 46 3.28 13.01 -8.57
N THR A 47 4.39 13.61 -8.96
CA THR A 47 5.42 12.97 -9.78
C THR A 47 6.13 11.85 -9.04
N ARG A 48 6.05 11.85 -7.70
CA ARG A 48 6.63 10.82 -6.83
C ARG A 48 5.58 9.80 -6.36
N GLY A 49 4.36 9.86 -6.90
CA GLY A 49 3.30 8.91 -6.61
C GLY A 49 2.39 9.27 -5.45
N TYR A 50 2.78 10.22 -4.62
CA TYR A 50 1.99 10.65 -3.46
C TYR A 50 1.85 12.15 -3.45
N VAL A 51 0.67 12.63 -3.04
CA VAL A 51 0.35 14.06 -2.99
C VAL A 51 -0.09 14.44 -1.57
N TYR A 52 -0.99 13.68 -0.99
CA TYR A 52 -1.57 13.95 0.31
C TYR A 52 -1.88 12.64 1.03
N GLY A 53 -1.55 12.57 2.33
CA GLY A 53 -1.62 11.33 3.10
C GLY A 53 -3.00 10.67 3.17
N ARG A 54 -4.07 11.47 3.11
CA ARG A 54 -5.44 10.93 3.10
C ARG A 54 -5.75 10.23 1.78
N VAL A 55 -5.22 10.75 0.67
CA VAL A 55 -5.44 10.18 -0.66
C VAL A 55 -4.52 8.98 -0.89
N GLY A 56 -3.28 9.08 -0.48
CA GLY A 56 -2.30 8.01 -0.63
C GLY A 56 -1.17 8.15 0.39
N ASN A 57 -0.73 7.02 0.94
CA ASN A 57 0.34 7.00 1.94
C ASN A 57 1.14 5.70 1.75
N PRO A 58 2.49 5.78 1.73
CA PRO A 58 3.32 4.58 1.52
C PRO A 58 3.08 3.48 2.54
N THR A 59 2.80 3.82 3.79
CA THR A 59 2.51 2.82 4.83
C THR A 59 1.23 2.06 4.52
N ARG A 60 0.17 2.76 4.10
CA ARG A 60 -1.09 2.13 3.70
C ARG A 60 -0.92 1.30 2.44
N THR A 61 -0.16 1.80 1.47
CA THR A 61 0.14 1.06 0.23
C THR A 61 0.80 -0.28 0.54
N ALA A 62 1.76 -0.31 1.47
CA ALA A 62 2.43 -1.55 1.86
C ALA A 62 1.44 -2.58 2.41
N TYR A 63 0.50 -2.14 3.24
CA TYR A 63 -0.55 -2.99 3.77
C TYR A 63 -1.47 -3.53 2.66
N GLU A 64 -1.92 -2.65 1.78
CA GLU A 64 -2.81 -3.02 0.68
C GLU A 64 -2.14 -4.03 -0.26
N GLU A 65 -0.88 -3.83 -0.60
CA GLU A 65 -0.13 -4.76 -1.45
C GLU A 65 0.06 -6.11 -0.77
N CYS A 66 0.34 -6.12 0.53
CA CYS A 66 0.48 -7.36 1.29
C CYS A 66 -0.81 -8.18 1.27
N VAL A 67 -1.95 -7.54 1.55
CA VAL A 67 -3.26 -8.22 1.56
C VAL A 67 -3.59 -8.75 0.17
N SER A 68 -3.34 -7.97 -0.89
CA SER A 68 -3.55 -8.44 -2.26
C SER A 68 -2.75 -9.70 -2.57
N ALA A 69 -1.49 -9.74 -2.16
CA ALA A 69 -0.64 -10.91 -2.39
C ALA A 69 -1.14 -12.14 -1.61
N LEU A 70 -1.61 -11.94 -0.38
CA LEU A 70 -2.10 -13.04 0.46
C LEU A 70 -3.43 -13.61 -0.06
N GLU A 71 -4.31 -12.75 -0.54
CA GLU A 71 -5.65 -13.14 -1.01
C GLU A 71 -5.70 -13.52 -2.49
N GLY A 72 -4.58 -13.40 -3.20
CA GLY A 72 -4.54 -13.66 -4.63
C GLY A 72 -5.29 -12.62 -5.46
N GLY A 73 -5.49 -11.43 -4.90
CA GLY A 73 -6.15 -10.33 -5.56
C GLY A 73 -5.19 -9.49 -6.39
N THR A 74 -5.75 -8.67 -7.28
CA THR A 74 -4.95 -7.75 -8.09
C THR A 74 -4.74 -6.42 -7.37
N ARG A 75 -5.64 -6.05 -6.49
CA ARG A 75 -5.59 -4.79 -5.75
C ARG A 75 -6.42 -4.88 -4.48
N SER A 76 -5.99 -4.18 -3.44
CA SER A 76 -6.73 -4.00 -2.20
C SER A 76 -6.89 -2.52 -1.91
N ILE A 77 -7.98 -2.16 -1.27
CA ILE A 77 -8.24 -0.79 -0.83
C ILE A 77 -8.59 -0.84 0.65
N ALA A 78 -7.78 -0.16 1.47
CA ALA A 78 -7.98 -0.12 2.91
C ALA A 78 -8.94 1.00 3.30
N PHE A 79 -9.80 0.72 4.26
CA PHE A 79 -10.76 1.67 4.82
C PHE A 79 -10.59 1.77 6.33
N ALA A 80 -11.07 2.86 6.92
CA ALA A 80 -10.96 3.07 8.34
C ALA A 80 -11.86 2.15 9.17
N SER A 81 -12.88 1.54 8.55
CA SER A 81 -13.77 0.61 9.23
C SER A 81 -14.35 -0.41 8.23
N GLY A 82 -14.80 -1.55 8.75
CA GLY A 82 -15.47 -2.55 7.93
C GLY A 82 -16.77 -2.04 7.31
N LEU A 83 -17.48 -1.18 8.03
CA LEU A 83 -18.71 -0.58 7.51
C LEU A 83 -18.43 0.33 6.32
N ALA A 84 -17.35 1.14 6.38
CA ALA A 84 -16.96 1.98 5.26
C ALA A 84 -16.58 1.13 4.04
N ALA A 85 -15.86 0.03 4.25
CA ALA A 85 -15.50 -0.90 3.18
C ALA A 85 -16.75 -1.51 2.54
N ALA A 86 -17.69 -1.99 3.36
CA ALA A 86 -18.92 -2.60 2.87
C ALA A 86 -19.78 -1.59 2.12
N ALA A 87 -19.94 -0.39 2.65
CA ALA A 87 -20.73 0.67 2.02
C ALA A 87 -20.14 1.07 0.67
N SER A 88 -18.82 1.21 0.59
CA SER A 88 -18.15 1.55 -0.67
C SER A 88 -18.32 0.45 -1.71
N LEU A 89 -18.22 -0.81 -1.30
CA LEU A 89 -18.46 -1.94 -2.20
C LEU A 89 -19.88 -1.93 -2.74
N LEU A 90 -20.89 -1.73 -1.88
CA LEU A 90 -22.28 -1.71 -2.29
C LEU A 90 -22.58 -0.56 -3.26
N ASP A 91 -21.92 0.59 -3.09
CA ASP A 91 -22.09 1.72 -4.00
C ASP A 91 -21.61 1.42 -5.43
N THR A 92 -20.74 0.44 -5.61
CA THR A 92 -20.25 0.05 -6.94
C THR A 92 -21.18 -0.92 -7.66
N LEU A 93 -22.13 -1.50 -6.94
CA LEU A 93 -23.09 -2.44 -7.50
C LEU A 93 -24.34 -1.69 -8.00
#